data_c47ff337b6d3a089b98acba4ac36f212
#
_entry.id   c47ff337b6d3a089b98acba4ac36f212
#
_cell.length_a   1.000
_cell.length_b   1.000
_cell.length_c   1.000
_cell.angle_alpha   90.00
_cell.angle_beta   90.00
_cell.angle_gamma   90.00
#
_symmetry.space_group_name_H-M   'P 1'
#
loop_
_entity.id
_entity.type
_entity.pdbx_description
1 polymer ?
#
loop_
_entity_poly.entity_id
_entity_poly.type
_entity_poly.pdbx_seq_one_letter_code
_entity_poly.pdbx_strand_id
1 'polypeptide(L)'
;MQVENKYIRFDWAVKRMLRDKANFAVLEGLVTVLLGEKIEITELLESEGNQNREDSKFNRVDIKAKNSKGEIIIVEVQLSRQLYYLQRMLYGVSKAITEHIQIGNKYDQVKKVYSINIIYFDLGKGNDYLYHGKTVFTGVHTGDNLEVNTKEADEIRMTTPENVFPEYYIIRVNEFNQMATTPIEEWLDYLKNNRIKDDTSTPGLQEAREKLLYMTMNDADRRAYDAHMDDIMVQNDVLDTAKLEGLEQGRAEGRAEGIKQTARKLKAMGLCIADIQEATGLGEDEISEL
;
A
#
# COMPACT_ATOMS: atom_id res chain seq x y z
N MET A 1 -7.17 10.64 -35.39
CA MET A 1 -6.43 10.30 -34.18
C MET A 1 -7.36 10.54 -33.01
N GLN A 2 -7.87 9.50 -32.36
CA GLN A 2 -8.58 9.65 -31.09
C GLN A 2 -7.53 10.18 -30.09
N VAL A 3 -7.77 11.34 -29.52
CA VAL A 3 -6.97 11.85 -28.40
C VAL A 3 -7.31 10.92 -27.23
N GLU A 4 -6.39 10.04 -26.89
CA GLU A 4 -6.53 9.18 -25.72
C GLU A 4 -6.65 10.10 -24.49
N ASN A 5 -7.76 10.04 -23.79
CA ASN A 5 -8.00 10.87 -22.60
C ASN A 5 -6.95 10.49 -21.53
N LYS A 6 -6.06 11.43 -21.22
CA LYS A 6 -5.05 11.22 -20.18
C LYS A 6 -5.65 11.59 -18.84
N TYR A 7 -5.86 10.60 -17.99
CA TYR A 7 -6.32 10.82 -16.63
C TYR A 7 -5.12 11.06 -15.68
N ILE A 8 -5.36 11.87 -14.65
CA ILE A 8 -4.37 12.18 -13.63
C ILE A 8 -4.18 10.95 -12.75
N ARG A 9 -2.94 10.66 -12.35
CA ARG A 9 -2.63 9.58 -11.43
C ARG A 9 -3.31 9.79 -10.08
N PHE A 10 -3.80 8.69 -9.52
CA PHE A 10 -4.55 8.71 -8.27
C PHE A 10 -3.70 9.19 -7.07
N ASP A 11 -2.42 8.82 -7.01
CA ASP A 11 -1.49 9.24 -5.96
C ASP A 11 -1.32 10.78 -5.90
N TRP A 12 -1.31 11.44 -7.06
CA TRP A 12 -1.29 12.89 -7.12
C TRP A 12 -2.68 13.48 -6.79
N ALA A 13 -3.75 12.89 -7.32
CA ALA A 13 -5.12 13.33 -7.09
C ALA A 13 -5.49 13.29 -5.60
N VAL A 14 -5.13 12.23 -4.88
CA VAL A 14 -5.35 12.08 -3.43
C VAL A 14 -4.70 13.23 -2.65
N LYS A 15 -3.50 13.64 -3.03
CA LYS A 15 -2.76 14.69 -2.32
C LYS A 15 -3.26 16.10 -2.60
N ARG A 16 -3.82 16.34 -3.78
CA ARG A 16 -4.13 17.68 -4.29
C ARG A 16 -5.61 17.97 -4.51
N MET A 17 -6.34 17.01 -5.09
CA MET A 17 -7.70 17.23 -5.58
C MET A 17 -8.78 16.60 -4.70
N LEU A 18 -8.55 15.36 -4.21
CA LEU A 18 -9.57 14.61 -3.47
C LEU A 18 -9.75 15.11 -2.03
N ARG A 19 -9.00 16.09 -1.63
CA ARG A 19 -9.20 16.84 -0.36
C ARG A 19 -10.27 17.90 -0.48
N ASP A 20 -10.68 18.27 -1.69
CA ASP A 20 -11.81 19.17 -1.90
C ASP A 20 -13.12 18.38 -1.79
N LYS A 21 -14.07 18.90 -0.99
CA LYS A 21 -15.39 18.31 -0.80
C LYS A 21 -16.13 18.05 -2.13
N ALA A 22 -15.92 18.90 -3.12
CA ALA A 22 -16.49 18.75 -4.46
C ALA A 22 -16.06 17.46 -5.17
N ASN A 23 -14.96 16.84 -4.72
CA ASN A 23 -14.36 15.65 -5.33
C ASN A 23 -14.51 14.38 -4.47
N PHE A 24 -15.21 14.43 -3.35
CA PHE A 24 -15.38 13.28 -2.46
C PHE A 24 -16.02 12.08 -3.16
N ALA A 25 -16.88 12.29 -4.13
CA ALA A 25 -17.55 11.22 -4.87
C ALA A 25 -16.56 10.22 -5.52
N VAL A 26 -15.36 10.66 -5.91
CA VAL A 26 -14.29 9.77 -6.41
C VAL A 26 -13.80 8.84 -5.30
N LEU A 27 -13.51 9.39 -4.13
CA LEU A 27 -13.03 8.63 -2.98
C LEU A 27 -14.13 7.71 -2.39
N GLU A 28 -15.35 8.25 -2.26
CA GLU A 28 -16.53 7.50 -1.82
C GLU A 28 -16.77 6.28 -2.71
N GLY A 29 -16.59 6.44 -4.03
CA GLY A 29 -16.75 5.35 -4.97
C GLY A 29 -15.74 4.22 -4.76
N LEU A 30 -14.45 4.54 -4.60
CA LEU A 30 -13.41 3.54 -4.28
C LEU A 30 -13.75 2.80 -2.98
N VAL A 31 -14.07 3.54 -1.93
CA VAL A 31 -14.37 2.96 -0.62
C VAL A 31 -15.66 2.13 -0.66
N THR A 32 -16.69 2.59 -1.39
CA THR A 32 -17.93 1.84 -1.62
C THR A 32 -17.67 0.49 -2.28
N VAL A 33 -16.83 0.46 -3.30
CA VAL A 33 -16.46 -0.79 -4.01
C VAL A 33 -15.68 -1.73 -3.09
N LEU A 34 -14.75 -1.21 -2.27
CA LEU A 34 -13.96 -2.01 -1.35
C LEU A 34 -14.78 -2.58 -0.21
N LEU A 35 -15.65 -1.78 0.40
CA LEU A 35 -16.44 -2.20 1.56
C LEU A 35 -17.73 -2.96 1.19
N GLY A 36 -18.14 -2.90 -0.09
CA GLY A 36 -19.38 -3.52 -0.56
C GLY A 36 -20.66 -2.85 -0.06
N GLU A 37 -20.57 -1.66 0.51
CA GLU A 37 -21.69 -0.84 0.96
C GLU A 37 -21.49 0.63 0.57
N LYS A 38 -22.59 1.36 0.36
CA LYS A 38 -22.53 2.78 0.00
C LYS A 38 -21.90 3.59 1.14
N ILE A 39 -20.82 4.28 0.81
CA ILE A 39 -20.11 5.17 1.75
C ILE A 39 -20.33 6.62 1.36
N GLU A 40 -20.61 7.43 2.35
CA GLU A 40 -20.73 8.89 2.24
C GLU A 40 -19.74 9.56 3.21
N ILE A 41 -18.83 10.36 2.68
CA ILE A 41 -17.84 11.09 3.47
C ILE A 41 -18.44 12.41 3.94
N THR A 42 -18.56 12.58 5.25
CA THR A 42 -19.11 13.79 5.85
C THR A 42 -18.07 14.88 6.04
N GLU A 43 -16.85 14.49 6.42
CA GLU A 43 -15.75 15.42 6.65
C GLU A 43 -14.39 14.77 6.40
N LEU A 44 -13.40 15.58 6.03
CA LEU A 44 -11.98 15.21 6.13
C LEU A 44 -11.47 15.61 7.50
N LEU A 45 -10.82 14.64 8.15
CA LEU A 45 -10.18 14.87 9.43
C LEU A 45 -8.76 15.36 9.18
N GLU A 46 -8.38 16.47 9.82
CA GLU A 46 -7.00 16.93 9.77
C GLU A 46 -6.11 15.87 10.43
N SER A 47 -5.06 15.44 9.73
CA SER A 47 -3.98 14.75 10.42
C SER A 47 -3.22 15.83 11.19
N GLU A 48 -3.52 15.98 12.49
CA GLU A 48 -2.75 16.86 13.35
C GLU A 48 -1.28 16.46 13.33
N GLY A 49 -0.54 17.09 12.40
CA GLY A 49 0.88 17.22 12.56
C GLY A 49 1.07 18.21 13.70
N ASN A 50 1.42 17.75 14.89
CA ASN A 50 1.97 18.61 15.92
C ASN A 50 3.00 19.53 15.26
N GLN A 51 2.67 20.82 15.11
CA GLN A 51 3.54 21.86 14.53
C GLN A 51 4.84 22.03 15.36
N ASN A 52 4.99 21.34 16.48
CA ASN A 52 6.06 21.53 17.46
C ASN A 52 7.14 20.43 17.48
N ARG A 53 7.13 19.48 16.55
CA ARG A 53 8.26 18.52 16.45
C ARG A 53 8.60 18.27 14.98
N GLU A 54 9.81 18.63 14.59
CA GLU A 54 10.40 18.37 13.27
C GLU A 54 10.38 16.87 12.88
N ASP A 55 10.33 15.97 13.88
CA ASP A 55 10.26 14.51 13.71
C ASP A 55 8.90 13.96 13.25
N SER A 56 7.83 14.76 13.25
CA SER A 56 6.49 14.30 12.89
C SER A 56 6.20 14.27 11.39
N LYS A 57 7.18 14.59 10.54
CA LYS A 57 7.03 14.57 9.05
C LYS A 57 6.77 13.18 8.47
N PHE A 58 7.07 12.11 9.19
CA PHE A 58 7.05 10.73 8.68
C PHE A 58 5.70 9.99 8.78
N ASN A 59 4.67 10.56 9.40
CA ASN A 59 3.43 9.85 9.71
C ASN A 59 2.14 10.55 9.26
N ARG A 60 2.18 11.30 8.15
CA ARG A 60 0.97 11.85 7.57
C ARG A 60 0.35 10.80 6.65
N VAL A 61 -0.87 10.36 6.99
CA VAL A 61 -1.72 9.64 6.04
C VAL A 61 -2.18 10.59 4.95
N ASP A 62 -2.35 10.09 3.73
CA ASP A 62 -2.72 10.95 2.61
C ASP A 62 -4.13 11.53 2.78
N ILE A 63 -5.09 10.70 3.17
CA ILE A 63 -6.46 11.12 3.55
C ILE A 63 -6.89 10.42 4.82
N LYS A 64 -7.49 11.19 5.73
CA LYS A 64 -8.26 10.68 6.87
C LYS A 64 -9.65 11.33 6.82
N ALA A 65 -10.67 10.52 6.76
CA ALA A 65 -12.06 10.96 6.58
C ALA A 65 -12.97 10.29 7.60
N LYS A 66 -14.15 10.88 7.80
CA LYS A 66 -15.23 10.31 8.59
C LYS A 66 -16.45 10.11 7.71
N ASN A 67 -17.07 8.95 7.81
CA ASN A 67 -18.30 8.66 7.08
C ASN A 67 -19.56 9.04 7.87
N SER A 68 -20.71 8.86 7.24
CA SER A 68 -22.03 9.14 7.85
C SER A 68 -22.34 8.30 9.08
N LYS A 69 -21.70 7.14 9.27
CA LYS A 69 -21.80 6.29 10.47
C LYS A 69 -20.84 6.74 11.59
N GLY A 70 -20.01 7.74 11.34
CA GLY A 70 -18.98 8.22 12.26
C GLY A 70 -17.72 7.36 12.30
N GLU A 71 -17.57 6.39 11.40
CA GLU A 71 -16.39 5.56 11.27
C GLU A 71 -15.26 6.32 10.58
N ILE A 72 -14.02 5.95 10.87
CA ILE A 72 -12.83 6.62 10.33
C ILE A 72 -12.31 5.83 9.14
N ILE A 73 -12.07 6.51 8.04
CA ILE A 73 -11.48 5.95 6.82
C ILE A 73 -10.11 6.61 6.61
N ILE A 74 -9.09 5.78 6.55
CA ILE A 74 -7.72 6.18 6.22
C ILE A 74 -7.42 5.65 4.82
N VAL A 75 -7.00 6.53 3.92
CA VAL A 75 -6.44 6.13 2.61
C VAL A 75 -5.01 6.60 2.54
N GLU A 76 -4.12 5.67 2.25
CA GLU A 76 -2.69 5.91 2.08
C GLU A 76 -2.23 5.36 0.75
N VAL A 77 -1.48 6.17 -0.01
CA VAL A 77 -0.91 5.78 -1.30
C VAL A 77 0.60 5.84 -1.21
N GLN A 78 1.25 4.69 -1.32
CA GLN A 78 2.68 4.56 -1.13
C GLN A 78 3.37 4.05 -2.41
N LEU A 79 4.26 4.89 -2.94
CA LEU A 79 5.01 4.59 -4.17
C LEU A 79 6.30 3.80 -3.89
N SER A 80 6.98 4.12 -2.77
CA SER A 80 8.30 3.57 -2.44
C SER A 80 8.23 2.49 -1.38
N ARG A 81 9.05 1.46 -1.52
CA ARG A 81 9.14 0.35 -0.57
C ARG A 81 9.59 0.81 0.81
N GLN A 82 8.89 0.33 1.83
CA GLN A 82 9.24 0.51 3.24
C GLN A 82 9.24 -0.84 3.95
N LEU A 83 10.37 -1.22 4.56
CA LEU A 83 10.52 -2.53 5.24
C LEU A 83 9.54 -2.71 6.41
N TYR A 84 9.20 -1.63 7.10
CA TYR A 84 8.30 -1.65 8.27
C TYR A 84 6.90 -1.14 7.93
N TYR A 85 6.42 -1.43 6.72
CA TYR A 85 5.15 -0.88 6.25
C TYR A 85 3.95 -1.33 7.07
N LEU A 86 3.90 -2.59 7.49
CA LEU A 86 2.80 -3.10 8.34
C LEU A 86 2.77 -2.41 9.72
N GLN A 87 3.95 -2.14 10.32
CA GLN A 87 4.04 -1.39 11.57
C GLN A 87 3.57 0.07 11.38
N ARG A 88 3.87 0.67 10.23
CA ARG A 88 3.38 2.01 9.88
C ARG A 88 1.85 2.05 9.77
N MET A 89 1.25 1.06 9.10
CA MET A 89 -0.21 0.93 9.01
C MET A 89 -0.84 0.82 10.40
N LEU A 90 -0.31 -0.08 11.25
CA LEU A 90 -0.77 -0.28 12.62
C LEU A 90 -0.65 1.01 13.45
N TYR A 91 0.49 1.71 13.35
CA TYR A 91 0.70 2.97 14.04
C TYR A 91 -0.29 4.05 13.58
N GLY A 92 -0.53 4.19 12.27
CA GLY A 92 -1.48 5.15 11.70
C GLY A 92 -2.90 4.93 12.20
N VAL A 93 -3.35 3.68 12.26
CA VAL A 93 -4.65 3.30 12.82
C VAL A 93 -4.72 3.58 14.32
N SER A 94 -3.71 3.20 15.09
CA SER A 94 -3.65 3.45 16.54
C SER A 94 -3.71 4.95 16.85
N LYS A 95 -2.99 5.75 16.08
CA LYS A 95 -3.00 7.21 16.17
C LYS A 95 -4.39 7.77 15.85
N ALA A 96 -5.03 7.32 14.78
CA ALA A 96 -6.38 7.76 14.43
C ALA A 96 -7.40 7.45 15.53
N ILE A 97 -7.30 6.29 16.18
CA ILE A 97 -8.15 5.94 17.32
C ILE A 97 -7.91 6.90 18.49
N THR A 98 -6.66 7.12 18.87
CA THR A 98 -6.32 7.94 20.05
C THR A 98 -6.59 9.43 19.85
N GLU A 99 -6.47 9.95 18.64
CA GLU A 99 -6.80 11.34 18.32
C GLU A 99 -8.31 11.65 18.41
N HIS A 100 -9.16 10.63 18.29
CA HIS A 100 -10.63 10.79 18.32
C HIS A 100 -11.26 10.42 19.65
N ILE A 101 -10.47 10.02 20.64
CA ILE A 101 -10.91 9.75 22.01
C ILE A 101 -10.26 10.79 22.93
N GLN A 102 -11.08 11.58 23.62
CA GLN A 102 -10.60 12.52 24.62
C GLN A 102 -10.54 11.86 26.01
N ILE A 103 -9.67 12.36 26.87
CA ILE A 103 -9.59 11.92 28.27
C ILE A 103 -10.95 12.15 28.94
N GLY A 104 -11.52 11.08 29.52
CA GLY A 104 -12.84 11.12 30.15
C GLY A 104 -13.99 10.65 29.26
N ASN A 105 -13.76 10.41 27.97
CA ASN A 105 -14.77 9.81 27.11
C ASN A 105 -14.99 8.33 27.46
N LYS A 106 -16.22 7.86 27.23
CA LYS A 106 -16.54 6.43 27.37
C LYS A 106 -15.96 5.63 26.20
N TYR A 107 -15.70 4.35 26.43
CA TYR A 107 -15.17 3.46 25.37
C TYR A 107 -16.13 3.25 24.18
N ASP A 108 -17.42 3.55 24.33
CA ASP A 108 -18.40 3.56 23.24
C ASP A 108 -18.12 4.64 22.17
N GLN A 109 -17.23 5.59 22.47
CA GLN A 109 -16.77 6.60 21.53
C GLN A 109 -15.65 6.10 20.61
N VAL A 110 -15.07 4.92 20.87
CA VAL A 110 -14.12 4.28 19.94
C VAL A 110 -14.85 3.95 18.66
N LYS A 111 -14.45 4.58 17.56
CA LYS A 111 -15.05 4.34 16.25
C LYS A 111 -14.23 3.32 15.48
N LYS A 112 -14.91 2.51 14.67
CA LYS A 112 -14.26 1.60 13.73
C LYS A 112 -13.36 2.38 12.76
N VAL A 113 -12.24 1.80 12.40
CA VAL A 113 -11.28 2.37 11.45
C VAL A 113 -11.11 1.43 10.28
N TYR A 114 -11.26 1.95 9.07
CA TYR A 114 -10.89 1.28 7.82
C TYR A 114 -9.57 1.87 7.34
N SER A 115 -8.55 1.02 7.18
CA SER A 115 -7.24 1.41 6.67
C SER A 115 -7.05 0.86 5.26
N ILE A 116 -7.13 1.73 4.26
CA ILE A 116 -7.01 1.40 2.84
C ILE A 116 -5.62 1.81 2.39
N ASN A 117 -4.81 0.84 1.97
CA ASN A 117 -3.40 1.00 1.65
C ASN A 117 -3.16 0.63 0.19
N ILE A 118 -2.91 1.61 -0.64
CA ILE A 118 -2.65 1.48 -2.08
C ILE A 118 -1.14 1.52 -2.28
N ILE A 119 -0.53 0.38 -2.63
CA ILE A 119 0.92 0.25 -2.74
C ILE A 119 1.37 -0.09 -4.15
N TYR A 120 2.44 0.60 -4.60
CA TYR A 120 3.06 0.46 -5.91
C TYR A 120 4.42 -0.24 -5.84
N PHE A 121 4.71 -0.92 -4.74
CA PHE A 121 5.95 -1.68 -4.54
C PHE A 121 5.66 -3.11 -4.14
N ASP A 122 6.66 -3.98 -4.30
CA ASP A 122 6.57 -5.36 -3.81
C ASP A 122 6.65 -5.39 -2.26
N LEU A 123 5.53 -5.75 -1.63
CA LEU A 123 5.44 -5.91 -0.17
C LEU A 123 6.00 -7.25 0.31
N GLY A 124 6.07 -8.24 -0.55
CA GLY A 124 6.49 -9.60 -0.24
C GLY A 124 5.67 -10.65 -0.97
N LYS A 125 5.74 -11.91 -0.50
CA LYS A 125 5.10 -13.05 -1.15
C LYS A 125 3.59 -13.04 -0.96
N GLY A 126 2.87 -13.41 -2.01
CA GLY A 126 1.42 -13.54 -2.06
C GLY A 126 0.96 -13.45 -3.52
N ASN A 127 -0.13 -14.14 -3.86
CA ASN A 127 -0.58 -14.30 -5.25
C ASN A 127 -1.74 -13.37 -5.63
N ASP A 128 -2.26 -12.60 -4.65
CA ASP A 128 -3.40 -11.71 -4.88
C ASP A 128 -2.96 -10.24 -4.96
N TYR A 129 -3.73 -9.44 -5.65
CA TYR A 129 -3.58 -8.00 -5.73
C TYR A 129 -4.38 -7.25 -4.64
N LEU A 130 -5.33 -7.93 -3.97
CA LEU A 130 -6.15 -7.37 -2.89
C LEU A 130 -6.13 -8.28 -1.68
N TYR A 131 -5.70 -7.75 -0.54
CA TYR A 131 -5.76 -8.42 0.75
C TYR A 131 -6.67 -7.67 1.70
N HIS A 132 -7.54 -8.42 2.38
CA HIS A 132 -8.44 -7.91 3.40
C HIS A 132 -8.11 -8.54 4.75
N GLY A 133 -7.78 -7.70 5.74
CA GLY A 133 -7.47 -8.11 7.10
C GLY A 133 -8.55 -7.63 8.07
N LYS A 134 -9.12 -8.55 8.84
CA LYS A 134 -10.07 -8.27 9.90
C LYS A 134 -9.78 -9.09 11.14
N THR A 135 -10.28 -8.67 12.29
CA THR A 135 -10.06 -9.37 13.56
C THR A 135 -11.22 -10.31 13.85
N VAL A 136 -10.89 -11.59 14.04
CA VAL A 136 -11.83 -12.63 14.47
C VAL A 136 -11.24 -13.32 15.70
N PHE A 137 -12.03 -13.53 16.73
CA PHE A 137 -11.65 -14.36 17.88
C PHE A 137 -12.30 -15.73 17.76
N THR A 138 -11.48 -16.74 17.57
CA THR A 138 -11.94 -18.13 17.38
C THR A 138 -11.67 -18.93 18.63
N GLY A 139 -12.68 -19.69 19.11
CA GLY A 139 -12.58 -20.57 20.25
C GLY A 139 -11.49 -21.62 20.04
N VAL A 140 -10.50 -21.69 20.95
CA VAL A 140 -9.34 -22.59 20.81
C VAL A 140 -9.74 -24.06 20.82
N HIS A 141 -10.80 -24.39 21.53
CA HIS A 141 -11.24 -25.78 21.68
C HIS A 141 -12.44 -26.13 20.81
N THR A 142 -13.27 -25.18 20.45
CA THR A 142 -14.56 -25.39 19.77
C THR A 142 -14.56 -24.96 18.31
N GLY A 143 -13.65 -24.03 17.94
CA GLY A 143 -13.56 -23.49 16.59
C GLY A 143 -14.66 -22.49 16.22
N ASP A 144 -15.56 -22.15 17.16
CA ASP A 144 -16.60 -21.14 16.97
C ASP A 144 -16.03 -19.70 17.02
N ASN A 145 -16.74 -18.75 16.44
CA ASN A 145 -16.39 -17.35 16.52
C ASN A 145 -17.06 -16.67 17.71
N LEU A 146 -16.31 -15.86 18.44
CA LEU A 146 -16.82 -15.11 19.58
C LEU A 146 -17.78 -14.00 19.12
N GLU A 147 -18.96 -13.99 19.72
CA GLU A 147 -19.89 -12.87 19.65
C GLU A 147 -20.02 -12.24 21.05
N VAL A 148 -20.11 -10.92 21.12
CA VAL A 148 -20.15 -10.19 22.38
C VAL A 148 -21.39 -9.31 22.48
N ASN A 149 -21.90 -9.13 23.69
CA ASN A 149 -22.94 -8.17 23.94
C ASN A 149 -22.37 -6.75 23.99
N THR A 150 -22.98 -5.84 23.24
CA THR A 150 -22.65 -4.41 23.26
C THR A 150 -23.92 -3.61 23.55
N LYS A 151 -23.74 -2.37 23.99
CA LYS A 151 -24.85 -1.43 24.17
C LYS A 151 -24.89 -0.46 22.99
N GLU A 152 -26.01 -0.45 22.28
CA GLU A 152 -26.27 0.46 21.18
C GLU A 152 -27.64 1.12 21.39
N ALA A 153 -27.68 2.44 21.38
CA ALA A 153 -28.90 3.23 21.56
C ALA A 153 -29.80 2.76 22.78
N ASP A 154 -29.14 2.45 23.91
CA ASP A 154 -29.75 1.92 25.12
C ASP A 154 -30.29 0.48 25.07
N GLU A 155 -30.08 -0.23 23.99
CA GLU A 155 -30.38 -1.65 23.84
C GLU A 155 -29.10 -2.50 23.89
N ILE A 156 -29.23 -3.73 24.43
CA ILE A 156 -28.14 -4.71 24.35
C ILE A 156 -28.29 -5.46 23.03
N ARG A 157 -27.25 -5.42 22.19
CA ARG A 157 -27.18 -6.15 20.94
C ARG A 157 -25.94 -7.03 20.88
N MET A 158 -26.04 -8.12 20.14
CA MET A 158 -24.87 -8.94 19.83
C MET A 158 -24.08 -8.32 18.67
N THR A 159 -22.77 -8.34 18.79
CA THR A 159 -21.84 -7.89 17.76
C THR A 159 -20.63 -8.79 17.71
N THR A 160 -19.95 -8.80 16.57
CA THR A 160 -18.70 -9.52 16.39
C THR A 160 -17.50 -8.57 16.56
N PRO A 161 -16.32 -9.08 16.94
CA PRO A 161 -15.11 -8.26 17.06
C PRO A 161 -14.81 -7.46 15.79
N GLU A 162 -15.08 -8.01 14.61
CA GLU A 162 -14.85 -7.32 13.33
C GLU A 162 -15.61 -6.00 13.19
N ASN A 163 -16.73 -5.81 13.88
CA ASN A 163 -17.50 -4.56 13.87
C ASN A 163 -16.87 -3.46 14.74
N VAL A 164 -15.93 -3.80 15.60
CA VAL A 164 -15.26 -2.87 16.54
C VAL A 164 -13.81 -2.66 16.16
N PHE A 165 -13.11 -3.73 15.84
CA PHE A 165 -11.68 -3.69 15.52
C PHE A 165 -11.43 -3.10 14.12
N PRO A 166 -10.25 -2.50 13.90
CA PRO A 166 -9.88 -1.99 12.59
C PRO A 166 -9.90 -3.05 11.50
N GLU A 167 -10.28 -2.63 10.30
CA GLU A 167 -10.12 -3.42 9.08
C GLU A 167 -9.04 -2.82 8.18
N TYR A 168 -8.29 -3.69 7.53
CA TYR A 168 -7.18 -3.32 6.67
C TYR A 168 -7.40 -3.84 5.25
N TYR A 169 -7.26 -2.96 4.28
CA TYR A 169 -7.23 -3.31 2.87
C TYR A 169 -5.84 -2.97 2.31
N ILE A 170 -5.19 -3.94 1.67
CA ILE A 170 -3.91 -3.75 0.99
C ILE A 170 -4.14 -4.02 -0.49
N ILE A 171 -3.98 -2.98 -1.30
CA ILE A 171 -4.11 -3.02 -2.75
C ILE A 171 -2.71 -2.98 -3.36
N ARG A 172 -2.25 -4.11 -3.91
CA ARG A 172 -0.96 -4.27 -4.57
C ARG A 172 -1.11 -3.97 -6.06
N VAL A 173 -1.05 -2.70 -6.42
CA VAL A 173 -1.38 -2.22 -7.78
C VAL A 173 -0.58 -2.93 -8.86
N ASN A 174 0.72 -3.15 -8.63
CA ASN A 174 1.61 -3.77 -9.63
C ASN A 174 1.32 -5.25 -9.88
N GLU A 175 0.67 -5.94 -8.94
CA GLU A 175 0.31 -7.36 -9.07
C GLU A 175 -0.95 -7.59 -9.93
N PHE A 176 -1.72 -6.55 -10.20
CA PHE A 176 -2.87 -6.65 -11.11
C PHE A 176 -2.40 -6.73 -12.57
N ASN A 177 -2.47 -7.91 -13.18
CA ASN A 177 -1.96 -8.19 -14.54
C ASN A 177 -3.01 -8.85 -15.44
N GLN A 178 -4.29 -8.59 -15.19
CA GLN A 178 -5.41 -9.15 -15.95
C GLN A 178 -6.35 -8.08 -16.48
N MET A 179 -7.29 -8.48 -17.33
CA MET A 179 -8.33 -7.59 -17.82
C MET A 179 -9.36 -7.32 -16.70
N ALA A 180 -9.71 -6.06 -16.51
CA ALA A 180 -10.72 -5.66 -15.51
C ALA A 180 -12.12 -6.14 -15.91
N THR A 181 -12.75 -6.94 -15.03
CA THR A 181 -14.09 -7.52 -15.20
C THR A 181 -15.05 -7.17 -14.06
N THR A 182 -14.51 -6.72 -12.93
CA THR A 182 -15.26 -6.33 -11.73
C THR A 182 -15.01 -4.87 -11.38
N PRO A 183 -15.90 -4.21 -10.60
CA PRO A 183 -15.69 -2.83 -10.18
C PRO A 183 -14.34 -2.55 -9.50
N ILE A 184 -13.86 -3.44 -8.65
CA ILE A 184 -12.55 -3.25 -8.01
C ILE A 184 -11.40 -3.39 -9.02
N GLU A 185 -11.53 -4.25 -10.02
CA GLU A 185 -10.53 -4.40 -11.08
C GLU A 185 -10.51 -3.21 -12.04
N GLU A 186 -11.65 -2.55 -12.27
CA GLU A 186 -11.66 -1.28 -12.99
C GLU A 186 -10.92 -0.18 -12.23
N TRP A 187 -11.07 -0.14 -10.90
CA TRP A 187 -10.26 0.73 -10.05
C TRP A 187 -8.77 0.40 -10.14
N LEU A 188 -8.41 -0.90 -10.15
CA LEU A 188 -7.01 -1.33 -10.30
C LEU A 188 -6.44 -0.97 -11.68
N ASP A 189 -7.21 -1.07 -12.75
CA ASP A 189 -6.77 -0.62 -14.08
C ASP A 189 -6.53 0.89 -14.11
N TYR A 190 -7.40 1.68 -13.47
CA TYR A 190 -7.17 3.10 -13.31
C TYR A 190 -5.93 3.40 -12.46
N LEU A 191 -5.79 2.77 -11.30
CA LEU A 191 -4.64 2.96 -10.40
C LEU A 191 -3.31 2.62 -11.09
N LYS A 192 -3.28 1.54 -11.88
CA LYS A 192 -2.08 1.05 -12.54
C LYS A 192 -1.76 1.77 -13.84
N ASN A 193 -2.75 1.93 -14.70
CA ASN A 193 -2.59 2.31 -16.10
C ASN A 193 -3.16 3.69 -16.41
N ASN A 194 -3.78 4.37 -15.43
CA ASN A 194 -4.51 5.65 -15.61
C ASN A 194 -5.58 5.57 -16.70
N ARG A 195 -6.23 4.40 -16.86
CA ARG A 195 -7.28 4.16 -17.84
C ARG A 195 -8.63 4.00 -17.14
N ILE A 196 -9.63 4.65 -17.65
CA ILE A 196 -11.01 4.52 -17.21
C ILE A 196 -11.84 4.21 -18.46
N LYS A 197 -12.63 3.14 -18.40
CA LYS A 197 -13.52 2.75 -19.52
C LYS A 197 -14.55 3.84 -19.78
N ASP A 198 -14.89 4.04 -21.07
CA ASP A 198 -15.86 5.06 -21.45
C ASP A 198 -17.28 4.77 -20.99
N ASP A 199 -17.63 3.51 -20.87
CA ASP A 199 -18.94 2.99 -20.47
C ASP A 199 -18.96 2.51 -18.99
N THR A 200 -17.97 2.90 -18.17
CA THR A 200 -17.92 2.47 -16.77
C THR A 200 -19.16 2.92 -16.00
N SER A 201 -19.72 2.00 -15.22
CA SER A 201 -20.75 2.27 -14.21
C SER A 201 -20.21 2.09 -12.78
N THR A 202 -18.91 1.86 -12.67
CA THR A 202 -18.24 1.64 -11.38
C THR A 202 -18.28 2.92 -10.54
N PRO A 203 -18.78 2.84 -9.29
CA PRO A 203 -18.84 3.98 -8.39
C PRO A 203 -17.52 4.73 -8.30
N GLY A 204 -17.55 6.04 -8.41
CA GLY A 204 -16.40 6.94 -8.34
C GLY A 204 -15.57 7.05 -9.61
N LEU A 205 -15.59 6.06 -10.52
CA LEU A 205 -14.85 6.15 -11.78
C LEU A 205 -15.57 7.01 -12.84
N GLN A 206 -16.90 7.12 -12.78
CA GLN A 206 -17.61 8.07 -13.61
C GLN A 206 -17.23 9.51 -13.27
N GLU A 207 -17.20 9.83 -11.97
CA GLU A 207 -16.80 11.14 -11.46
C GLU A 207 -15.31 11.39 -11.72
N ALA A 208 -14.46 10.37 -11.60
CA ALA A 208 -13.05 10.47 -11.92
C ALA A 208 -12.82 10.84 -13.41
N ARG A 209 -13.61 10.32 -14.34
CA ARG A 209 -13.55 10.69 -15.76
C ARG A 209 -13.76 12.18 -16.00
N GLU A 210 -14.68 12.79 -15.25
CA GLU A 210 -15.00 14.20 -15.41
C GLU A 210 -13.97 15.09 -14.70
N LYS A 211 -13.54 14.70 -13.51
CA LYS A 211 -12.76 15.54 -12.60
C LYS A 211 -11.26 15.35 -12.70
N LEU A 212 -10.80 14.19 -13.16
CA LEU A 212 -9.38 13.84 -13.20
C LEU A 212 -8.79 13.83 -14.62
N LEU A 213 -9.39 14.56 -15.54
CA LEU A 213 -8.82 14.77 -16.87
C LEU A 213 -7.66 15.77 -16.79
N TYR A 214 -6.49 15.38 -17.29
CA TYR A 214 -5.31 16.26 -17.37
C TYR A 214 -5.61 17.57 -18.10
N MET A 215 -6.39 17.52 -19.19
CA MET A 215 -6.72 18.69 -20.01
C MET A 215 -7.59 19.72 -19.29
N THR A 216 -8.30 19.34 -18.22
CA THR A 216 -9.16 20.26 -17.43
C THR A 216 -8.42 20.99 -16.33
N MET A 217 -7.15 20.61 -16.07
CA MET A 217 -6.33 21.27 -15.06
C MET A 217 -5.98 22.71 -15.49
N ASN A 218 -5.89 23.60 -14.51
CA ASN A 218 -5.28 24.90 -14.70
C ASN A 218 -3.75 24.78 -14.94
N ASP A 219 -3.13 25.80 -15.48
CA ASP A 219 -1.72 25.78 -15.85
C ASP A 219 -0.76 25.56 -14.66
N ALA A 220 -1.13 26.02 -13.46
CA ALA A 220 -0.30 25.82 -12.26
C ALA A 220 -0.32 24.36 -11.81
N ASP A 221 -1.51 23.75 -11.76
CA ASP A 221 -1.67 22.34 -11.39
C ASP A 221 -1.06 21.42 -12.44
N ARG A 222 -1.19 21.76 -13.73
CA ARG A 222 -0.57 20.98 -14.81
C ARG A 222 0.95 20.96 -14.69
N ARG A 223 1.59 22.11 -14.47
CA ARG A 223 3.04 22.15 -14.23
C ARG A 223 3.45 21.37 -12.99
N ALA A 224 2.68 21.45 -11.91
CA ALA A 224 2.95 20.68 -10.68
C ALA A 224 2.79 19.17 -10.89
N TYR A 225 1.82 18.76 -11.72
CA TYR A 225 1.64 17.36 -12.08
C TYR A 225 2.78 16.84 -12.97
N ASP A 226 3.17 17.62 -13.98
CA ASP A 226 4.27 17.24 -14.87
C ASP A 226 5.59 17.10 -14.08
N ALA A 227 5.89 18.04 -13.17
CA ALA A 227 7.05 17.91 -12.28
C ALA A 227 6.97 16.66 -11.37
N HIS A 228 5.79 16.32 -10.86
CA HIS A 228 5.60 15.10 -10.09
C HIS A 228 5.85 13.83 -10.94
N MET A 229 5.45 13.83 -12.21
CA MET A 229 5.72 12.73 -13.13
C MET A 229 7.21 12.56 -13.42
N ASP A 230 7.92 13.67 -13.59
CA ASP A 230 9.38 13.68 -13.77
C ASP A 230 10.09 13.13 -12.52
N ASP A 231 9.67 13.54 -11.32
CA ASP A 231 10.20 13.01 -10.06
C ASP A 231 10.00 11.49 -9.93
N ILE A 232 8.83 10.97 -10.30
CA ILE A 232 8.55 9.52 -10.29
C ILE A 232 9.47 8.80 -11.29
N MET A 233 9.66 9.36 -12.48
CA MET A 233 10.55 8.78 -13.50
C MET A 233 11.98 8.66 -12.96
N VAL A 234 12.52 9.74 -12.41
CA VAL A 234 13.86 9.76 -11.80
C VAL A 234 13.97 8.75 -10.64
N GLN A 235 12.96 8.69 -9.77
CA GLN A 235 12.97 7.72 -8.67
C GLN A 235 12.97 6.27 -9.17
N ASN A 236 12.21 5.96 -10.21
CA ASN A 236 12.19 4.63 -10.80
C ASN A 236 13.54 4.27 -11.43
N ASP A 237 14.17 5.18 -12.16
CA ASP A 237 15.49 4.97 -12.74
C ASP A 237 16.56 4.70 -11.67
N VAL A 238 16.52 5.44 -10.55
CA VAL A 238 17.44 5.22 -9.42
C VAL A 238 17.23 3.85 -8.80
N LEU A 239 15.96 3.44 -8.60
CA LEU A 239 15.63 2.13 -8.02
C LEU A 239 16.03 0.99 -8.95
N ASP A 240 15.80 1.11 -10.25
CA ASP A 240 16.16 0.10 -11.23
C ASP A 240 17.70 -0.03 -11.35
N THR A 241 18.43 1.08 -11.32
CA THR A 241 19.88 1.09 -11.29
C THR A 241 20.41 0.38 -10.05
N ALA A 242 19.93 0.74 -8.86
CA ALA A 242 20.35 0.11 -7.60
C ALA A 242 20.03 -1.40 -7.57
N LYS A 243 18.90 -1.81 -8.17
CA LYS A 243 18.52 -3.23 -8.29
C LYS A 243 19.46 -3.99 -9.22
N LEU A 244 19.83 -3.40 -10.37
CA LEU A 244 20.78 -4.01 -11.31
C LEU A 244 22.17 -4.16 -10.68
N GLU A 245 22.69 -3.10 -10.06
CA GLU A 245 23.97 -3.11 -9.36
C GLU A 245 23.99 -4.17 -8.24
N GLY A 246 22.94 -4.23 -7.40
CA GLY A 246 22.82 -5.24 -6.36
C GLY A 246 22.73 -6.67 -6.90
N LEU A 247 22.07 -6.86 -8.05
CA LEU A 247 22.00 -8.18 -8.72
C LEU A 247 23.37 -8.60 -9.28
N GLU A 248 24.09 -7.69 -9.90
CA GLU A 248 25.45 -7.94 -10.41
C GLU A 248 26.42 -8.27 -9.29
N GLN A 249 26.41 -7.47 -8.21
CA GLN A 249 27.21 -7.72 -7.04
C GLN A 249 26.89 -9.08 -6.40
N GLY A 250 25.60 -9.39 -6.17
CA GLY A 250 25.18 -10.66 -5.60
C GLY A 250 25.53 -11.88 -6.47
N ARG A 251 25.51 -11.70 -7.82
CA ARG A 251 25.97 -12.75 -8.75
C ARG A 251 27.49 -12.96 -8.67
N ALA A 252 28.27 -11.87 -8.57
CA ALA A 252 29.72 -11.94 -8.45
C ALA A 252 30.13 -12.62 -7.11
N GLU A 253 29.53 -12.18 -6.01
CA GLU A 253 29.77 -12.75 -4.68
C GLU A 253 29.35 -14.23 -4.62
N GLY A 254 28.16 -14.57 -5.13
CA GLY A 254 27.67 -15.96 -5.18
C GLY A 254 28.56 -16.86 -6.05
N ARG A 255 29.08 -16.37 -7.16
CA ARG A 255 30.04 -17.10 -8.00
C ARG A 255 31.36 -17.33 -7.26
N ALA A 256 31.91 -16.30 -6.62
CA ALA A 256 33.15 -16.39 -5.85
C ALA A 256 33.03 -17.39 -4.69
N GLU A 257 31.93 -17.32 -3.92
CA GLU A 257 31.69 -18.24 -2.82
C GLU A 257 31.46 -19.68 -3.32
N GLY A 258 30.76 -19.87 -4.44
CA GLY A 258 30.56 -21.19 -5.08
C GLY A 258 31.88 -21.82 -5.50
N ILE A 259 32.80 -21.02 -6.07
CA ILE A 259 34.16 -21.46 -6.41
C ILE A 259 34.94 -21.89 -5.18
N LYS A 260 34.90 -21.07 -4.08
CA LYS A 260 35.57 -21.40 -2.81
C LYS A 260 35.01 -22.68 -2.17
N GLN A 261 33.68 -22.85 -2.19
CA GLN A 261 33.06 -24.09 -1.67
C GLN A 261 33.47 -25.31 -2.49
N THR A 262 33.59 -25.17 -3.80
CA THR A 262 34.07 -26.24 -4.68
C THR A 262 35.51 -26.58 -4.36
N ALA A 263 36.39 -25.59 -4.20
CA ALA A 263 37.79 -25.81 -3.82
C ALA A 263 37.92 -26.51 -2.46
N ARG A 264 37.13 -26.10 -1.44
CA ARG A 264 37.09 -26.80 -0.13
C ARG A 264 36.71 -28.28 -0.28
N LYS A 265 35.71 -28.62 -1.10
CA LYS A 265 35.29 -29.98 -1.35
C LYS A 265 36.38 -30.82 -2.05
N LEU A 266 37.02 -30.24 -3.08
CA LEU A 266 38.12 -30.91 -3.80
C LEU A 266 39.32 -31.14 -2.88
N LYS A 267 39.68 -30.19 -2.02
CA LYS A 267 40.72 -30.31 -1.00
C LYS A 267 40.39 -31.44 0.00
N ALA A 268 39.14 -31.50 0.47
CA ALA A 268 38.67 -32.56 1.36
C ALA A 268 38.67 -33.96 0.72
N MET A 269 38.54 -34.02 -0.60
CA MET A 269 38.64 -35.29 -1.38
C MET A 269 40.10 -35.74 -1.65
N GLY A 270 41.09 -34.91 -1.21
CA GLY A 270 42.52 -35.22 -1.33
C GLY A 270 43.16 -34.85 -2.65
N LEU A 271 42.55 -34.01 -3.48
CA LEU A 271 43.16 -33.50 -4.71
C LEU A 271 44.36 -32.59 -4.35
N CYS A 272 45.38 -32.61 -5.22
CA CYS A 272 46.53 -31.70 -5.05
C CYS A 272 46.15 -30.25 -5.37
N ILE A 273 46.91 -29.30 -4.83
CA ILE A 273 46.64 -27.85 -4.99
C ILE A 273 46.63 -27.49 -6.48
N ALA A 274 47.53 -28.03 -7.29
CA ALA A 274 47.62 -27.77 -8.72
C ALA A 274 46.32 -28.18 -9.46
N ASP A 275 45.76 -29.33 -9.16
CA ASP A 275 44.49 -29.80 -9.74
C ASP A 275 43.30 -28.90 -9.30
N ILE A 276 43.32 -28.45 -8.05
CA ILE A 276 42.29 -27.52 -7.53
C ILE A 276 42.39 -26.16 -8.21
N GLN A 277 43.60 -25.63 -8.42
CA GLN A 277 43.83 -24.41 -9.16
C GLN A 277 43.30 -24.50 -10.61
N GLU A 278 43.60 -25.58 -11.30
CA GLU A 278 43.13 -25.81 -12.68
C GLU A 278 41.59 -25.86 -12.72
N ALA A 279 40.97 -26.54 -11.75
CA ALA A 279 39.50 -26.70 -11.70
C ALA A 279 38.75 -25.44 -11.29
N THR A 280 39.35 -24.57 -10.46
CA THR A 280 38.64 -23.46 -9.81
C THR A 280 39.14 -22.06 -10.23
N GLY A 281 40.37 -21.97 -10.75
CA GLY A 281 41.03 -20.70 -11.05
C GLY A 281 41.49 -19.91 -9.82
N LEU A 282 41.40 -20.46 -8.61
CA LEU A 282 41.89 -19.82 -7.37
C LEU A 282 43.41 -19.91 -7.28
N GLY A 283 44.03 -18.93 -6.62
CA GLY A 283 45.46 -18.92 -6.33
C GLY A 283 45.85 -19.99 -5.28
N GLU A 284 47.12 -20.37 -5.26
CA GLU A 284 47.67 -21.34 -4.32
C GLU A 284 47.47 -20.91 -2.86
N ASP A 285 47.72 -19.63 -2.57
CA ASP A 285 47.53 -19.03 -1.24
C ASP A 285 46.06 -19.11 -0.81
N GLU A 286 45.12 -18.77 -1.71
CA GLU A 286 43.69 -18.84 -1.43
C GLU A 286 43.23 -20.28 -1.14
N ILE A 287 43.72 -21.27 -1.90
CA ILE A 287 43.39 -22.69 -1.68
C ILE A 287 44.01 -23.19 -0.37
N SER A 288 45.18 -22.70 -0.01
CA SER A 288 45.85 -23.10 1.22
C SER A 288 45.10 -22.65 2.46
N GLU A 289 44.50 -21.46 2.43
CA GLU A 289 43.70 -20.86 3.51
C GLU A 289 42.27 -21.46 3.63
N LEU A 290 41.80 -22.18 2.63
CA LEU A 290 40.50 -22.86 2.65
C LEU A 290 40.54 -24.18 3.42
#